data_d5afee1ef9466ccdc3c8e7f3430b0baf
#
_entry.id   d5afee1ef9466ccdc3c8e7f3430b0baf
#
_cell.length_a   1.000
_cell.length_b   1.000
_cell.length_c   1.000
_cell.angle_alpha   90.00
_cell.angle_beta   90.00
_cell.angle_gamma   90.00
#
_symmetry.space_group_name_H-M   'P 1'
#
loop_
_entity.id
_entity.type
_entity.pdbx_description
1 polymer ?
#
loop_
_entity_poly.entity_id
_entity_poly.type
_entity_poly.pdbx_seq_one_letter_code
_entity_poly.pdbx_strand_id
1 'polypeptide(L)'
;MGMTMTEKILAAHAGCEKVEPGQLIRAKTDFLLANDITGPQAIPEFDKIGRPVFDPDKIALIPDHFIPNKDIKSAEQAKTMREFARKHKISHYVEVGRMGIEHVLLPEMGWVRPGEVIIGADSHTCTYGAIGAFATGVGGTDLGAAMATGDTWFKVPSSIKVVLTGSLPEWVCGKDVILTLIGRIGVDGARYQS
;
A
#
# COMPACT_ATOMS: atom_id res chain seq x y z
N MET A 1 -16.83 -16.05 18.01
CA MET A 1 -15.64 -15.24 18.24
C MET A 1 -15.84 -13.87 17.64
N GLY A 2 -15.26 -12.81 18.21
CA GLY A 2 -15.27 -11.50 17.60
C GLY A 2 -14.30 -11.45 16.38
N MET A 3 -14.53 -10.53 15.47
CA MET A 3 -13.62 -10.28 14.35
C MET A 3 -12.31 -9.63 14.80
N THR A 4 -11.20 -9.99 14.16
CA THR A 4 -9.92 -9.27 14.28
C THR A 4 -10.03 -7.86 13.68
N MET A 5 -9.01 -7.03 13.90
CA MET A 5 -8.97 -5.69 13.30
C MET A 5 -9.02 -5.77 11.76
N THR A 6 -8.23 -6.66 11.17
CA THR A 6 -8.20 -6.90 9.72
C THR A 6 -9.58 -7.31 9.18
N GLU A 7 -10.23 -8.28 9.83
CA GLU A 7 -11.58 -8.73 9.43
C GLU A 7 -12.61 -7.60 9.52
N LYS A 8 -12.54 -6.74 10.55
CA LYS A 8 -13.44 -5.58 10.70
C LYS A 8 -13.26 -4.57 9.58
N ILE A 9 -12.01 -4.23 9.24
CA ILE A 9 -11.70 -3.29 8.17
C ILE A 9 -12.19 -3.85 6.83
N LEU A 10 -11.84 -5.10 6.51
CA LEU A 10 -12.23 -5.72 5.26
C LEU A 10 -13.76 -5.92 5.15
N ALA A 11 -14.45 -6.28 6.23
CA ALA A 11 -15.90 -6.40 6.25
C ALA A 11 -16.58 -5.07 5.91
N ALA A 12 -16.14 -3.98 6.54
CA ALA A 12 -16.66 -2.64 6.29
C ALA A 12 -16.51 -2.22 4.83
N HIS A 13 -15.32 -2.50 4.22
CA HIS A 13 -15.02 -2.12 2.83
C HIS A 13 -15.67 -3.05 1.80
N ALA A 14 -16.02 -4.27 2.19
CA ALA A 14 -16.77 -5.20 1.36
C ALA A 14 -18.31 -5.03 1.51
N GLY A 15 -18.79 -4.16 2.42
CA GLY A 15 -20.21 -4.01 2.70
C GLY A 15 -20.84 -5.24 3.36
N CYS A 16 -20.04 -6.01 4.11
CA CYS A 16 -20.45 -7.22 4.81
C CYS A 16 -20.51 -6.97 6.31
N GLU A 17 -21.45 -7.61 7.02
CA GLU A 17 -21.46 -7.57 8.48
C GLU A 17 -20.28 -8.32 9.09
N LYS A 18 -19.84 -9.38 8.43
CA LYS A 18 -18.75 -10.25 8.89
C LYS A 18 -18.01 -10.85 7.69
N VAL A 19 -16.71 -11.05 7.86
CA VAL A 19 -15.88 -11.86 6.97
C VAL A 19 -15.10 -12.88 7.78
N GLU A 20 -14.62 -13.94 7.13
CA GLU A 20 -13.85 -15.01 7.77
C GLU A 20 -12.56 -15.30 6.98
N PRO A 21 -11.47 -15.74 7.65
CA PRO A 21 -10.24 -16.11 6.98
C PRO A 21 -10.48 -17.14 5.86
N GLY A 22 -9.87 -16.88 4.70
CA GLY A 22 -10.04 -17.70 3.51
C GLY A 22 -11.18 -17.29 2.59
N GLN A 23 -12.10 -16.46 3.03
CA GLN A 23 -13.19 -15.94 2.21
C GLN A 23 -12.64 -15.01 1.11
N LEU A 24 -13.14 -15.18 -0.12
CA LEU A 24 -12.89 -14.22 -1.21
C LEU A 24 -13.92 -13.11 -1.15
N ILE A 25 -13.45 -11.88 -1.12
CA ILE A 25 -14.26 -10.67 -1.09
C ILE A 25 -13.80 -9.69 -2.15
N ARG A 26 -14.67 -8.78 -2.53
CA ARG A 26 -14.32 -7.56 -3.25
C ARG A 26 -14.50 -6.40 -2.28
N ALA A 27 -13.46 -5.60 -2.07
CA ALA A 27 -13.49 -4.49 -1.12
C ALA A 27 -13.06 -3.18 -1.79
N LYS A 28 -13.68 -2.09 -1.39
CA LYS A 28 -13.26 -0.75 -1.79
C LYS A 28 -11.89 -0.44 -1.24
N THR A 29 -11.11 0.32 -1.99
CA THR A 29 -9.81 0.84 -1.56
C THR A 29 -9.94 2.31 -1.23
N ASP A 30 -9.31 2.74 -0.14
CA ASP A 30 -9.29 4.15 0.26
C ASP A 30 -8.11 4.90 -0.34
N PHE A 31 -6.97 4.23 -0.49
CA PHE A 31 -5.78 4.85 -1.03
C PHE A 31 -4.93 3.90 -1.85
N LEU A 32 -4.37 4.40 -2.94
CA LEU A 32 -3.52 3.67 -3.88
C LEU A 32 -2.15 4.33 -3.96
N LEU A 33 -1.09 3.51 -4.06
CA LEU A 33 0.28 3.98 -4.05
C LEU A 33 1.10 3.33 -5.18
N ALA A 34 1.91 4.13 -5.85
CA ALA A 34 2.95 3.63 -6.75
C ALA A 34 4.21 4.52 -6.72
N ASN A 35 5.36 3.90 -6.85
CA ASN A 35 6.66 4.55 -6.99
C ASN A 35 7.15 4.54 -8.44
N ASP A 36 8.35 5.06 -8.67
CA ASP A 36 8.95 5.20 -10.01
C ASP A 36 9.44 3.88 -10.62
N ILE A 37 9.39 2.77 -9.88
CA ILE A 37 9.59 1.43 -10.45
C ILE A 37 8.24 0.86 -10.91
N THR A 38 7.24 0.92 -10.07
CA THR A 38 6.00 0.17 -10.20
C THR A 38 4.88 0.97 -10.87
N GLY A 39 4.88 2.29 -10.72
CA GLY A 39 3.94 3.17 -11.43
C GLY A 39 4.02 3.02 -12.95
N PRO A 40 5.21 3.07 -13.57
CA PRO A 40 5.37 2.81 -15.00
C PRO A 40 4.92 1.42 -15.47
N GLN A 41 4.80 0.45 -14.57
CA GLN A 41 4.26 -0.87 -14.87
C GLN A 41 2.72 -0.92 -14.75
N ALA A 42 2.16 -0.21 -13.78
CA ALA A 42 0.71 -0.15 -13.56
C ALA A 42 -0.02 0.74 -14.58
N ILE A 43 0.59 1.82 -15.01
CA ILE A 43 -0.01 2.80 -15.96
C ILE A 43 -0.44 2.15 -17.28
N PRO A 44 0.36 1.32 -17.97
CA PRO A 44 -0.07 0.65 -19.18
C PRO A 44 -1.25 -0.31 -18.97
N GLU A 45 -1.32 -0.96 -17.80
CA GLU A 45 -2.43 -1.84 -17.45
C GLU A 45 -3.72 -1.05 -17.20
N PHE A 46 -3.60 0.09 -16.54
CA PHE A 46 -4.69 1.05 -16.39
C PHE A 46 -5.20 1.57 -17.75
N ASP A 47 -4.29 1.99 -18.64
CA ASP A 47 -4.66 2.54 -19.96
C ASP A 47 -5.44 1.52 -20.82
N LYS A 48 -5.15 0.21 -20.70
CA LYS A 48 -5.91 -0.86 -21.40
C LYS A 48 -7.38 -0.91 -21.01
N ILE A 49 -7.74 -0.46 -19.80
CA ILE A 49 -9.12 -0.48 -19.31
C ILE A 49 -9.97 0.62 -19.97
N GLY A 50 -9.34 1.72 -20.42
CA GLY A 50 -10.01 2.80 -21.15
C GLY A 50 -11.01 3.60 -20.30
N ARG A 51 -10.80 3.69 -19.00
CA ARG A 51 -11.64 4.46 -18.06
C ARG A 51 -10.83 5.58 -17.42
N PRO A 52 -11.49 6.63 -16.90
CA PRO A 52 -10.83 7.60 -16.04
C PRO A 52 -10.40 6.94 -14.73
N VAL A 53 -9.48 7.59 -14.00
CA VAL A 53 -9.19 7.20 -12.61
C VAL A 53 -10.45 7.33 -11.76
N PHE A 54 -10.62 6.42 -10.80
CA PHE A 54 -11.83 6.41 -9.96
C PHE A 54 -11.92 7.64 -9.06
N ASP A 55 -10.79 8.10 -8.55
CA ASP A 55 -10.69 9.28 -7.72
C ASP A 55 -9.22 9.78 -7.71
N PRO A 56 -8.92 10.96 -8.26
CA PRO A 56 -7.55 11.49 -8.31
C PRO A 56 -7.00 11.89 -6.93
N ASP A 57 -7.86 12.08 -5.92
CA ASP A 57 -7.45 12.42 -4.56
C ASP A 57 -7.10 11.19 -3.72
N LYS A 58 -7.27 10.00 -4.27
CA LYS A 58 -7.00 8.72 -3.60
C LYS A 58 -5.83 7.95 -4.22
N ILE A 59 -5.04 8.59 -5.03
CA ILE A 59 -3.87 7.99 -5.70
C ILE A 59 -2.64 8.82 -5.40
N ALA A 60 -1.61 8.19 -4.83
CA ALA A 60 -0.28 8.78 -4.66
C ALA A 60 0.71 8.20 -5.66
N LEU A 61 1.47 9.07 -6.29
CA LEU A 61 2.56 8.72 -7.18
C LEU A 61 3.85 9.38 -6.67
N ILE A 62 4.76 8.58 -6.13
CA ILE A 62 5.96 9.09 -5.46
C ILE A 62 7.20 8.48 -6.10
N PRO A 63 7.94 9.26 -6.91
CA PRO A 63 9.25 8.84 -7.39
C PRO A 63 10.27 8.95 -6.26
N ASP A 64 10.70 7.84 -5.69
CA ASP A 64 11.63 7.80 -4.54
C ASP A 64 12.75 6.76 -4.65
N HIS A 65 12.63 5.79 -5.56
CA HIS A 65 13.62 4.73 -5.71
C HIS A 65 14.81 5.13 -6.61
N PHE A 66 14.53 5.86 -7.70
CA PHE A 66 15.55 6.26 -8.68
C PHE A 66 15.78 7.76 -8.73
N ILE A 67 15.51 8.43 -7.64
CA ILE A 67 15.71 9.88 -7.49
C ILE A 67 16.87 10.15 -6.52
N PRO A 68 17.85 10.98 -6.88
CA PRO A 68 18.08 11.64 -8.19
C PRO A 68 18.26 10.62 -9.31
N ASN A 69 17.73 10.92 -10.51
CA ASN A 69 17.81 9.99 -11.63
C ASN A 69 19.26 9.73 -12.02
N LYS A 70 19.67 8.46 -12.02
CA LYS A 70 21.03 8.01 -12.32
C LYS A 70 21.34 7.90 -13.82
N ASP A 71 20.30 7.80 -14.64
CA ASP A 71 20.40 7.60 -16.08
C ASP A 71 19.12 8.07 -16.80
N ILE A 72 19.14 8.04 -18.13
CA ILE A 72 18.00 8.44 -18.97
C ILE A 72 16.79 7.55 -18.70
N LYS A 73 16.98 6.25 -18.51
CA LYS A 73 15.89 5.30 -18.29
C LYS A 73 15.10 5.60 -17.01
N SER A 74 15.81 5.89 -15.93
CA SER A 74 15.15 6.29 -14.66
C SER A 74 14.45 7.65 -14.79
N ALA A 75 15.01 8.58 -15.57
CA ALA A 75 14.35 9.86 -15.85
C ALA A 75 13.07 9.69 -16.69
N GLU A 76 13.05 8.76 -17.64
CA GLU A 76 11.85 8.41 -18.41
C GLU A 76 10.75 7.81 -17.54
N GLN A 77 11.11 6.98 -16.54
CA GLN A 77 10.14 6.45 -15.58
C GLN A 77 9.49 7.56 -14.75
N ALA A 78 10.30 8.47 -14.20
CA ALA A 78 9.78 9.64 -13.48
C ALA A 78 8.92 10.55 -14.38
N LYS A 79 9.31 10.72 -15.65
CA LYS A 79 8.53 11.45 -16.65
C LYS A 79 7.17 10.79 -16.89
N THR A 80 7.13 9.48 -17.08
CA THR A 80 5.87 8.72 -17.29
C THR A 80 4.89 8.95 -16.13
N MET A 81 5.35 8.86 -14.90
CA MET A 81 4.51 9.14 -13.73
C MET A 81 4.01 10.58 -13.69
N ARG A 82 4.88 11.55 -13.99
CA ARG A 82 4.52 12.97 -14.03
C ARG A 82 3.46 13.28 -15.09
N GLU A 83 3.62 12.72 -16.29
CA GLU A 83 2.68 12.90 -17.38
C GLU A 83 1.32 12.27 -17.06
N PHE A 84 1.32 11.07 -16.47
CA PHE A 84 0.11 10.42 -16.00
C PHE A 84 -0.59 11.25 -14.90
N ALA A 85 0.16 11.72 -13.91
CA ALA A 85 -0.37 12.56 -12.85
C ALA A 85 -1.04 13.84 -13.39
N ARG A 86 -0.40 14.50 -14.35
CA ARG A 86 -0.96 15.70 -15.00
C ARG A 86 -2.20 15.39 -15.82
N LYS A 87 -2.16 14.32 -16.64
CA LYS A 87 -3.27 13.88 -17.49
C LYS A 87 -4.52 13.57 -16.66
N HIS A 88 -4.36 12.91 -15.53
CA HIS A 88 -5.45 12.46 -14.68
C HIS A 88 -5.70 13.34 -13.47
N LYS A 89 -4.96 14.45 -13.34
CA LYS A 89 -5.08 15.43 -12.24
C LYS A 89 -4.90 14.80 -10.86
N ILE A 90 -3.95 13.86 -10.74
CA ILE A 90 -3.65 13.21 -9.47
C ILE A 90 -3.14 14.25 -8.48
N SER A 91 -3.81 14.36 -7.33
CA SER A 91 -3.53 15.38 -6.31
C SER A 91 -2.25 15.10 -5.53
N HIS A 92 -1.92 13.81 -5.34
CA HIS A 92 -0.78 13.38 -4.54
C HIS A 92 0.39 12.90 -5.42
N TYR A 93 0.79 13.74 -6.38
CA TYR A 93 2.04 13.55 -7.10
C TYR A 93 3.14 14.39 -6.42
N VAL A 94 4.19 13.74 -5.97
CA VAL A 94 5.33 14.42 -5.32
C VAL A 94 6.47 14.56 -6.33
N GLU A 95 6.72 15.79 -6.75
CA GLU A 95 7.74 16.09 -7.77
C GLU A 95 9.17 15.86 -7.25
N VAL A 96 10.08 15.52 -8.15
CA VAL A 96 11.51 15.41 -7.89
C VAL A 96 12.01 16.67 -7.15
N GLY A 97 12.74 16.45 -6.04
CA GLY A 97 13.22 17.52 -5.17
C GLY A 97 12.30 17.84 -3.97
N ARG A 98 11.08 17.31 -3.96
CA ARG A 98 10.15 17.40 -2.82
C ARG A 98 9.70 16.04 -2.29
N MET A 99 10.24 14.96 -2.87
CA MET A 99 9.92 13.59 -2.48
C MET A 99 10.62 13.22 -1.17
N GLY A 100 10.09 12.18 -0.56
CA GLY A 100 10.69 11.42 0.54
C GLY A 100 10.48 9.94 0.29
N ILE A 101 10.93 9.09 1.19
CA ILE A 101 10.59 7.67 1.17
C ILE A 101 9.07 7.54 1.28
N GLU A 102 8.43 6.92 0.27
CA GLU A 102 6.96 6.87 0.16
C GLU A 102 6.28 6.38 1.43
N HIS A 103 6.81 5.34 2.07
CA HIS A 103 6.23 4.76 3.28
C HIS A 103 6.43 5.60 4.56
N VAL A 104 7.27 6.61 4.52
CA VAL A 104 7.41 7.64 5.56
C VAL A 104 6.57 8.86 5.21
N LEU A 105 6.63 9.27 3.95
CA LEU A 105 5.96 10.47 3.45
C LEU A 105 4.44 10.41 3.60
N LEU A 106 3.81 9.30 3.23
CA LEU A 106 2.35 9.17 3.29
C LEU A 106 1.78 9.37 4.71
N PRO A 107 2.33 8.70 5.74
CA PRO A 107 1.92 8.96 7.12
C PRO A 107 2.20 10.40 7.59
N GLU A 108 3.36 10.95 7.28
CA GLU A 108 3.74 12.31 7.67
C GLU A 108 2.82 13.37 7.06
N MET A 109 2.37 13.15 5.83
CA MET A 109 1.42 14.03 5.14
C MET A 109 -0.04 13.80 5.56
N GLY A 110 -0.31 12.78 6.38
CA GLY A 110 -1.66 12.41 6.81
C GLY A 110 -2.54 11.89 5.68
N TRP A 111 -1.95 11.36 4.60
CA TRP A 111 -2.67 10.82 3.46
C TRP A 111 -3.21 9.41 3.69
N VAL A 112 -2.68 8.71 4.66
CA VAL A 112 -3.12 7.37 5.08
C VAL A 112 -3.58 7.40 6.53
N ARG A 113 -4.66 6.68 6.85
CA ARG A 113 -5.34 6.77 8.15
C ARG A 113 -5.68 5.40 8.72
N PRO A 114 -5.87 5.30 10.05
CA PRO A 114 -6.36 4.07 10.67
C PRO A 114 -7.72 3.63 10.10
N GLY A 115 -7.89 2.34 9.91
CA GLY A 115 -9.14 1.76 9.41
C GLY A 115 -9.32 1.77 7.90
N GLU A 116 -8.39 2.34 7.15
CA GLU A 116 -8.41 2.36 5.67
C GLU A 116 -7.91 1.05 5.07
N VAL A 117 -8.33 0.79 3.82
CA VAL A 117 -7.79 -0.24 2.92
C VAL A 117 -6.86 0.43 1.91
N ILE A 118 -5.57 0.15 2.04
CA ILE A 118 -4.51 0.74 1.24
C ILE A 118 -3.84 -0.35 0.40
N ILE A 119 -3.70 -0.13 -0.89
CA ILE A 119 -2.90 -1.00 -1.74
C ILE A 119 -1.81 -0.22 -2.47
N GLY A 120 -0.67 -0.82 -2.61
CA GLY A 120 0.46 -0.26 -3.36
C GLY A 120 1.10 -1.31 -4.24
N ALA A 121 1.71 -0.90 -5.33
CA ALA A 121 2.52 -1.80 -6.12
C ALA A 121 3.95 -1.90 -5.54
N ASP A 122 4.06 -1.94 -4.23
CA ASP A 122 5.31 -2.08 -3.50
C ASP A 122 5.18 -3.12 -2.39
N SER A 123 6.22 -3.93 -2.19
CA SER A 123 6.22 -5.02 -1.20
C SER A 123 6.20 -4.54 0.26
N HIS A 124 6.57 -3.28 0.52
CA HIS A 124 6.59 -2.68 1.85
C HIS A 124 5.30 -1.94 2.20
N THR A 125 4.28 -1.95 1.33
CA THR A 125 2.98 -1.30 1.57
C THR A 125 2.32 -1.75 2.87
N CYS A 126 2.56 -2.96 3.33
CA CYS A 126 2.05 -3.48 4.61
C CYS A 126 2.49 -2.66 5.84
N THR A 127 3.49 -1.78 5.71
CA THR A 127 3.98 -0.91 6.80
C THR A 127 2.88 -0.01 7.39
N TYR A 128 1.86 0.34 6.61
CA TYR A 128 0.74 1.16 7.10
C TYR A 128 -0.16 0.43 8.12
N GLY A 129 0.03 -0.89 8.29
CA GLY A 129 -0.53 -1.63 9.41
C GLY A 129 -0.08 -1.09 10.78
N ALA A 130 1.11 -0.47 10.86
CA ALA A 130 1.61 0.17 12.07
C ALA A 130 0.73 1.33 12.56
N ILE A 131 0.00 1.97 11.68
CA ILE A 131 -0.97 3.03 12.02
C ILE A 131 -2.42 2.52 12.07
N GLY A 132 -2.65 1.21 11.96
CA GLY A 132 -3.98 0.61 12.06
C GLY A 132 -4.77 0.56 10.75
N ALA A 133 -4.14 0.66 9.60
CA ALA A 133 -4.74 0.40 8.30
C ALA A 133 -4.61 -1.10 7.92
N PHE A 134 -5.51 -1.60 7.08
CA PHE A 134 -5.24 -2.81 6.31
C PHE A 134 -4.49 -2.42 5.03
N ALA A 135 -3.23 -2.80 4.95
CA ALA A 135 -2.39 -2.41 3.82
C ALA A 135 -1.62 -3.60 3.25
N THR A 136 -1.53 -3.67 1.92
CA THR A 136 -0.82 -4.78 1.26
C THR A 136 -0.27 -4.38 -0.10
N GLY A 137 0.83 -5.04 -0.48
CA GLY A 137 1.38 -4.96 -1.83
C GLY A 137 0.56 -5.77 -2.83
N VAL A 138 0.39 -5.25 -4.03
CA VAL A 138 -0.28 -5.91 -5.16
C VAL A 138 0.58 -5.79 -6.42
N GLY A 139 0.30 -6.60 -7.44
CA GLY A 139 0.95 -6.47 -8.74
C GLY A 139 0.52 -5.22 -9.52
N GLY A 140 1.35 -4.81 -10.48
CA GLY A 140 1.04 -3.64 -11.33
C GLY A 140 -0.30 -3.78 -12.07
N THR A 141 -0.70 -4.98 -12.48
CA THR A 141 -1.99 -5.25 -13.10
C THR A 141 -3.16 -4.97 -12.16
N ASP A 142 -3.09 -5.46 -10.91
CA ASP A 142 -4.14 -5.24 -9.91
C ASP A 142 -4.21 -3.76 -9.51
N LEU A 143 -3.04 -3.10 -9.36
CA LEU A 143 -3.02 -1.66 -9.08
C LEU A 143 -3.62 -0.85 -10.23
N GLY A 144 -3.26 -1.15 -11.49
CA GLY A 144 -3.83 -0.51 -12.67
C GLY A 144 -5.35 -0.68 -12.74
N ALA A 145 -5.86 -1.86 -12.43
CA ALA A 145 -7.29 -2.12 -12.35
C ALA A 145 -7.94 -1.30 -11.23
N ALA A 146 -7.35 -1.28 -10.03
CA ALA A 146 -7.86 -0.53 -8.90
C ALA A 146 -7.86 1.00 -9.14
N MET A 147 -6.87 1.54 -9.87
CA MET A 147 -6.88 2.95 -10.28
C MET A 147 -8.12 3.32 -11.13
N ALA A 148 -8.67 2.36 -11.87
CA ALA A 148 -9.87 2.57 -12.69
C ALA A 148 -11.17 2.27 -11.95
N THR A 149 -11.17 1.36 -10.96
CA THR A 149 -12.39 0.83 -10.33
C THR A 149 -12.59 1.29 -8.89
N GLY A 150 -11.53 1.65 -8.18
CA GLY A 150 -11.56 2.02 -6.76
C GLY A 150 -11.78 0.84 -5.82
N ASP A 151 -11.60 -0.39 -6.31
CA ASP A 151 -11.76 -1.61 -5.53
C ASP A 151 -10.83 -2.72 -6.04
N THR A 152 -10.65 -3.73 -5.23
CA THR A 152 -9.95 -4.95 -5.65
C THR A 152 -10.48 -6.17 -4.87
N TRP A 153 -10.05 -7.35 -5.27
CA TRP A 153 -10.39 -8.57 -4.58
C TRP A 153 -9.34 -8.91 -3.51
N PHE A 154 -9.80 -9.50 -2.43
CA PHE A 154 -8.94 -10.05 -1.38
C PHE A 154 -9.42 -11.45 -0.98
N LYS A 155 -8.49 -12.31 -0.68
CA LYS A 155 -8.75 -13.45 0.18
C LYS A 155 -8.48 -13.02 1.61
N VAL A 156 -9.49 -13.00 2.47
CA VAL A 156 -9.33 -12.56 3.86
C VAL A 156 -8.21 -13.34 4.54
N PRO A 157 -7.14 -12.69 5.05
CA PRO A 157 -6.04 -13.39 5.70
C PRO A 157 -6.42 -13.86 7.10
N SER A 158 -5.80 -14.94 7.55
CA SER A 158 -5.76 -15.26 8.98
C SER A 158 -4.82 -14.29 9.70
N SER A 159 -4.97 -14.15 11.03
CA SER A 159 -4.18 -13.22 11.82
C SER A 159 -3.27 -13.96 12.81
N ILE A 160 -2.03 -13.50 12.91
CA ILE A 160 -1.10 -13.89 13.96
C ILE A 160 -1.16 -12.83 15.05
N LYS A 161 -1.44 -13.25 16.28
CA LYS A 161 -1.38 -12.36 17.45
C LYS A 161 0.00 -12.41 18.09
N VAL A 162 0.73 -11.30 18.00
CA VAL A 162 2.00 -11.11 18.71
C VAL A 162 1.75 -10.31 19.99
N VAL A 163 2.12 -10.87 21.12
CA VAL A 163 1.99 -10.20 22.43
C VAL A 163 3.38 -9.84 22.93
N LEU A 164 3.66 -8.54 23.02
CA LEU A 164 4.87 -8.03 23.63
C LEU A 164 4.62 -7.84 25.14
N THR A 165 5.53 -8.37 25.95
CA THR A 165 5.45 -8.30 27.42
C THR A 165 6.71 -7.65 27.99
N GLY A 166 6.56 -6.91 29.09
CA GLY A 166 7.66 -6.17 29.71
C GLY A 166 7.84 -4.78 29.09
N SER A 167 9.04 -4.24 29.21
CA SER A 167 9.45 -2.93 28.67
C SER A 167 10.66 -3.08 27.76
N LEU A 168 10.77 -2.22 26.77
CA LEU A 168 11.97 -2.17 25.93
C LEU A 168 13.16 -1.66 26.76
N PRO A 169 14.33 -2.33 26.67
CA PRO A 169 15.56 -1.80 27.24
C PRO A 169 15.96 -0.45 26.59
N GLU A 170 16.84 0.26 27.25
CA GLU A 170 17.45 1.46 26.69
C GLU A 170 18.12 1.12 25.32
N TRP A 171 17.99 2.00 24.34
CA TRP A 171 18.53 1.87 22.97
C TRP A 171 17.85 0.82 22.09
N VAL A 172 16.81 0.15 22.56
CA VAL A 172 15.99 -0.79 21.76
C VAL A 172 14.74 -0.06 21.24
N CYS A 173 14.50 -0.14 19.93
CA CYS A 173 13.39 0.52 19.27
C CYS A 173 12.45 -0.47 18.55
N GLY A 174 11.37 0.02 17.97
CA GLY A 174 10.41 -0.80 17.23
C GLY A 174 11.02 -1.60 16.09
N LYS A 175 12.09 -1.11 15.45
CA LYS A 175 12.82 -1.85 14.41
C LYS A 175 13.46 -3.12 14.97
N ASP A 176 14.04 -3.08 16.16
CA ASP A 176 14.66 -4.24 16.79
C ASP A 176 13.61 -5.32 17.11
N VAL A 177 12.41 -4.88 17.51
CA VAL A 177 11.27 -5.77 17.78
C VAL A 177 10.87 -6.52 16.52
N ILE A 178 10.62 -5.81 15.40
CA ILE A 178 10.17 -6.46 14.17
C ILE A 178 11.25 -7.35 13.57
N LEU A 179 12.52 -6.92 13.58
CA LEU A 179 13.64 -7.73 13.11
C LEU A 179 13.83 -8.99 13.93
N THR A 180 13.66 -8.90 15.27
CA THR A 180 13.67 -10.07 16.15
C THR A 180 12.54 -11.03 15.84
N LEU A 181 11.34 -10.51 15.58
CA LEU A 181 10.18 -11.34 15.21
C LEU A 181 10.45 -12.06 13.88
N ILE A 182 10.88 -11.34 12.84
CA ILE A 182 11.22 -11.91 11.53
C ILE A 182 12.31 -12.97 11.68
N GLY A 183 13.35 -12.70 12.49
CA GLY A 183 14.41 -13.66 12.77
C GLY A 183 13.92 -14.97 13.42
N ARG A 184 12.83 -14.91 14.19
CA ARG A 184 12.23 -16.09 14.85
C ARG A 184 11.30 -16.89 13.94
N ILE A 185 10.46 -16.22 13.15
CA ILE A 185 9.45 -16.91 12.33
C ILE A 185 9.91 -17.14 10.89
N GLY A 186 11.04 -16.54 10.50
CA GLY A 186 11.55 -16.56 9.12
C GLY A 186 10.87 -15.54 8.22
N VAL A 187 11.46 -15.33 7.04
CA VAL A 187 10.98 -14.34 6.05
C VAL A 187 9.55 -14.66 5.57
N ASP A 188 9.23 -15.95 5.43
CA ASP A 188 7.91 -16.43 4.99
C ASP A 188 6.97 -16.78 6.14
N GLY A 189 7.38 -16.56 7.39
CA GLY A 189 6.65 -17.02 8.59
C GLY A 189 5.27 -16.38 8.77
N ALA A 190 5.02 -15.23 8.19
CA ALA A 190 3.71 -14.54 8.18
C ALA A 190 3.12 -14.43 6.77
N ARG A 191 3.54 -15.28 5.84
CA ARG A 191 3.08 -15.23 4.47
C ARG A 191 1.56 -15.31 4.38
N TYR A 192 0.95 -14.28 3.75
CA TYR A 192 -0.49 -14.14 3.60
C TYR A 192 -1.27 -14.14 4.93
N GLN A 193 -0.67 -13.60 6.00
CA GLN A 193 -1.29 -13.42 7.32
C GLN A 193 -1.17 -11.96 7.76
N SER A 194 -2.12 -11.51 8.55
CA SER A 194 -2.10 -10.20 9.19
C SER A 194 -1.62 -10.26 10.63
#